data_1fce3b8e6d3fa80ebf5661c373b12a52
#
_entry.id   1fce3b8e6d3fa80ebf5661c373b12a52
#
_cell.length_a   1.000
_cell.length_b   1.000
_cell.length_c   1.000
_cell.angle_alpha   90.00
_cell.angle_beta   90.00
_cell.angle_gamma   90.00
#
_symmetry.space_group_name_H-M   'P 1'
#
loop_
_entity.id
_entity.type
_entity.pdbx_description
1 polymer ?
#
loop_
_entity_poly.entity_id
_entity_poly.type
_entity_poly.pdbx_seq_one_letter_code
_entity_poly.pdbx_strand_id
1 'polypeptide(L)'
;MFTYCLNNPVCLNDTSGARPRKEFACEIFLVDGGGVSPKVRDVTSEVNAALGKAVSDAKNFRAVVDVVAGDNILGAVAIYSQFYLLVNHNADWDIKREEPWERTIGTAFPGKDVGVIFGERTMTPENLGNFTYGVLGYAYGIPLEHLIPGSWYAAGFPLGGDRLSNEVFDWFYIVLGYECAVQAYPERG
;
A
#
# COMPACT_ATOMS: atom_id res chain seq x y z
N MET A 1 20.94 4.28 13.34
CA MET A 1 20.56 5.70 13.13
C MET A 1 20.11 5.85 11.67
N PHE A 2 18.81 5.63 11.40
CA PHE A 2 18.24 5.58 10.04
C PHE A 2 17.36 6.80 9.79
N THR A 3 17.95 8.00 9.90
CA THR A 3 17.22 9.27 9.79
C THR A 3 17.23 9.87 8.37
N TYR A 4 17.79 9.18 7.37
CA TYR A 4 18.07 9.80 6.08
C TYR A 4 17.04 9.57 4.98
N CYS A 5 16.07 8.67 5.17
CA CYS A 5 15.07 8.38 4.14
C CYS A 5 13.69 9.02 4.36
N LEU A 6 13.47 9.68 5.51
CA LEU A 6 12.15 10.22 5.86
C LEU A 6 11.97 11.70 5.54
N ASN A 7 13.02 12.41 5.10
CA ASN A 7 12.99 13.87 5.03
C ASN A 7 12.71 14.48 3.64
N ASN A 8 12.38 13.70 2.63
CA ASN A 8 11.93 14.29 1.37
C ASN A 8 11.00 13.36 0.58
N PRO A 9 9.75 13.23 0.99
CA PRO A 9 8.74 12.70 0.08
C PRO A 9 8.44 13.80 -0.93
N VAL A 10 9.03 13.73 -2.12
CA VAL A 10 8.61 14.59 -3.24
C VAL A 10 7.25 14.06 -3.68
N CYS A 11 6.20 14.54 -3.06
CA CYS A 11 4.90 14.52 -3.68
C CYS A 11 4.92 15.55 -4.78
N LEU A 12 4.62 15.13 -6.01
CA LEU A 12 4.62 15.93 -7.21
C LEU A 12 3.90 17.26 -6.99
N ASN A 13 4.66 18.33 -6.91
CA ASN A 13 4.13 19.67 -7.08
C ASN A 13 3.79 19.83 -8.57
N ASP A 14 2.51 19.94 -8.85
CA ASP A 14 2.02 20.41 -10.13
C ASP A 14 2.56 21.81 -10.38
N THR A 15 3.56 21.93 -11.23
CA THR A 15 4.14 23.20 -11.65
C THR A 15 3.20 24.03 -12.51
N SER A 16 2.02 23.51 -12.89
CA SER A 16 1.02 24.19 -13.73
C SER A 16 -0.11 24.87 -12.94
N GLY A 17 -0.16 24.72 -11.61
CA GLY A 17 -1.22 25.32 -10.77
C GLY A 17 -2.61 24.69 -10.97
N ALA A 18 -2.74 23.62 -11.74
CA ALA A 18 -3.93 22.81 -11.82
C ALA A 18 -3.99 21.88 -10.59
N ARG A 19 -5.17 21.63 -10.07
CA ARG A 19 -5.38 20.83 -8.85
C ARG A 19 -4.56 19.55 -8.85
N PRO A 20 -3.88 19.17 -7.74
CA PRO A 20 -3.05 17.97 -7.69
C PRO A 20 -3.88 16.76 -8.12
N ARG A 21 -3.43 16.06 -9.17
CA ARG A 21 -3.96 14.74 -9.48
C ARG A 21 -3.65 13.86 -8.29
N LYS A 22 -4.67 13.21 -7.75
CA LYS A 22 -4.56 12.23 -6.65
C LYS A 22 -3.93 10.93 -7.17
N GLU A 23 -2.70 11.00 -7.62
CA GLU A 23 -1.94 9.85 -8.10
C GLU A 23 -0.86 9.53 -7.07
N PHE A 24 -0.75 8.24 -6.73
CA PHE A 24 0.24 7.75 -5.77
C PHE A 24 1.61 7.62 -6.44
N ALA A 25 2.23 8.74 -6.80
CA ALA A 25 3.58 8.75 -7.34
C ALA A 25 4.54 9.33 -6.29
N CYS A 26 5.29 8.48 -5.63
CA CYS A 26 6.39 8.87 -4.76
C CYS A 26 7.73 8.56 -5.46
N GLU A 27 8.64 9.50 -5.62
CA GLU A 27 9.96 9.28 -6.21
C GLU A 27 10.95 8.63 -5.23
N ILE A 28 11.54 7.50 -5.60
CA ILE A 28 12.79 6.99 -5.02
C ILE A 28 13.76 6.67 -6.16
N PHE A 29 14.97 7.19 -6.05
CA PHE A 29 16.07 6.89 -6.96
C PHE A 29 16.47 5.42 -6.90
N LEU A 30 16.40 4.72 -8.05
CA LEU A 30 17.04 3.43 -8.24
C LEU A 30 18.29 3.62 -9.10
N VAL A 31 19.40 3.00 -8.65
CA VAL A 31 20.67 2.97 -9.37
C VAL A 31 20.54 2.05 -10.59
N ASP A 32 20.77 2.59 -11.79
CA ASP A 32 20.79 1.86 -13.05
C ASP A 32 21.85 0.76 -13.05
N GLY A 33 21.42 -0.49 -13.12
CA GLY A 33 22.22 -1.63 -13.57
C GLY A 33 21.84 -1.97 -15.00
N GLY A 34 22.65 -1.54 -15.96
CA GLY A 34 22.38 -1.74 -17.39
C GLY A 34 22.28 -3.23 -17.80
N GLY A 35 21.08 -3.65 -18.12
CA GLY A 35 20.75 -4.92 -18.77
C GLY A 35 19.47 -4.73 -19.58
N VAL A 36 19.37 -5.33 -20.78
CA VAL A 36 18.15 -5.30 -21.60
C VAL A 36 17.00 -5.87 -20.79
N SER A 37 16.24 -4.99 -20.17
CA SER A 37 15.09 -5.36 -19.33
C SER A 37 13.95 -5.85 -20.24
N PRO A 38 13.29 -6.98 -19.92
CA PRO A 38 12.01 -7.30 -20.54
C PRO A 38 11.09 -6.09 -20.36
N LYS A 39 10.23 -5.80 -21.33
CA LYS A 39 9.29 -4.66 -21.25
C LYS A 39 8.53 -4.76 -19.94
N VAL A 40 8.96 -4.00 -18.95
CA VAL A 40 8.30 -3.91 -17.65
C VAL A 40 6.97 -3.23 -17.88
N ARG A 41 5.88 -3.88 -17.50
CA ARG A 41 4.53 -3.34 -17.69
C ARG A 41 4.28 -2.19 -16.73
N ASP A 42 3.77 -1.09 -17.25
CA ASP A 42 3.23 0.00 -16.44
C ASP A 42 1.79 -0.36 -16.03
N VAL A 43 1.54 -0.39 -14.72
CA VAL A 43 0.24 -0.70 -14.10
C VAL A 43 -0.29 0.47 -13.28
N THR A 44 0.31 1.64 -13.43
CA THR A 44 0.01 2.82 -12.60
C THR A 44 -1.46 3.20 -12.67
N SER A 45 -2.04 3.22 -13.86
CA SER A 45 -3.45 3.62 -14.04
C SER A 45 -4.41 2.62 -13.41
N GLU A 46 -4.18 1.33 -13.60
CA GLU A 46 -5.03 0.26 -13.10
C GLU A 46 -4.98 0.19 -11.57
N VAL A 47 -3.77 0.23 -11.01
CA VAL A 47 -3.58 0.22 -9.55
C VAL A 47 -4.20 1.47 -8.91
N ASN A 48 -3.97 2.66 -9.48
CA ASN A 48 -4.56 3.90 -8.95
C ASN A 48 -6.09 3.89 -9.01
N ALA A 49 -6.67 3.37 -10.07
CA ALA A 49 -8.13 3.25 -10.20
C ALA A 49 -8.72 2.30 -9.13
N ALA A 50 -8.12 1.11 -8.99
CA ALA A 50 -8.54 0.14 -7.98
C ALA A 50 -8.35 0.68 -6.55
N LEU A 51 -7.18 1.26 -6.27
CA LEU A 51 -6.84 1.78 -4.96
C LEU A 51 -7.67 3.00 -4.57
N GLY A 52 -7.94 3.91 -5.52
CA GLY A 52 -8.82 5.06 -5.28
C GLY A 52 -10.23 4.65 -4.89
N LYS A 53 -10.77 3.60 -5.53
CA LYS A 53 -12.06 3.02 -5.14
C LYS A 53 -12.00 2.43 -3.74
N ALA A 54 -11.00 1.59 -3.43
CA ALA A 54 -10.88 0.95 -2.13
C ALA A 54 -10.68 1.95 -0.98
N VAL A 55 -9.91 3.03 -1.20
CA VAL A 55 -9.78 4.13 -0.24
C VAL A 55 -11.11 4.83 0.01
N SER A 56 -11.89 5.07 -1.05
CA SER A 56 -13.23 5.66 -0.90
C SER A 56 -14.17 4.76 -0.11
N ASP A 57 -14.16 3.46 -0.42
CA ASP A 57 -14.99 2.46 0.28
C ASP A 57 -14.59 2.35 1.76
N ALA A 58 -13.27 2.36 2.06
CA ALA A 58 -12.76 2.35 3.43
C ALA A 58 -13.22 3.58 4.24
N LYS A 59 -13.11 4.77 3.65
CA LYS A 59 -13.56 6.02 4.29
C LYS A 59 -15.07 6.04 4.54
N ASN A 60 -15.85 5.56 3.59
CA ASN A 60 -17.30 5.44 3.75
C ASN A 60 -17.66 4.45 4.87
N PHE A 61 -16.95 3.30 4.93
CA PHE A 61 -17.15 2.32 5.98
C PHE A 61 -16.82 2.91 7.36
N ARG A 62 -15.68 3.60 7.50
CA ARG A 62 -15.32 4.30 8.75
C ARG A 62 -16.42 5.28 9.18
N ALA A 63 -16.87 6.12 8.26
CA ALA A 63 -17.91 7.11 8.57
C ALA A 63 -19.21 6.45 9.09
N VAL A 64 -19.57 5.28 8.55
CA VAL A 64 -20.71 4.51 9.07
C VAL A 64 -20.42 3.96 10.46
N VAL A 65 -19.23 3.40 10.68
CA VAL A 65 -18.82 2.86 11.99
C VAL A 65 -18.79 3.96 13.04
N ASP A 66 -18.24 5.15 12.72
CA ASP A 66 -18.18 6.30 13.63
C ASP A 66 -19.58 6.75 14.07
N VAL A 67 -20.55 6.74 13.16
CA VAL A 67 -21.95 7.09 13.47
C VAL A 67 -22.64 6.03 14.33
N VAL A 68 -22.39 4.73 14.06
CA VAL A 68 -23.14 3.62 14.67
C VAL A 68 -22.52 3.20 15.99
N ALA A 69 -21.20 3.11 16.04
CA ALA A 69 -20.46 2.57 17.17
C ALA A 69 -19.62 3.62 17.93
N GLY A 70 -19.32 4.77 17.29
CA GLY A 70 -18.42 5.79 17.85
C GLY A 70 -17.01 5.22 18.13
N ASP A 71 -16.26 5.93 18.97
CA ASP A 71 -14.89 5.59 19.35
C ASP A 71 -14.82 4.47 20.43
N ASN A 72 -15.68 3.48 20.32
CA ASN A 72 -15.68 2.37 21.28
C ASN A 72 -15.02 1.10 20.68
N ILE A 73 -14.82 0.11 21.55
CA ILE A 73 -14.17 -1.16 21.18
C ILE A 73 -14.90 -1.88 20.04
N LEU A 74 -16.21 -1.75 19.91
CA LEU A 74 -16.98 -2.40 18.85
C LEU A 74 -16.69 -1.74 17.51
N GLY A 75 -16.55 -0.42 17.46
CA GLY A 75 -16.12 0.32 16.26
C GLY A 75 -14.73 -0.12 15.84
N ALA A 76 -13.78 -0.18 16.76
CA ALA A 76 -12.44 -0.66 16.47
C ALA A 76 -12.46 -2.10 15.94
N VAL A 77 -13.17 -3.02 16.58
CA VAL A 77 -13.29 -4.42 16.12
C VAL A 77 -13.88 -4.49 14.70
N ALA A 78 -14.89 -3.69 14.39
CA ALA A 78 -15.49 -3.65 13.06
C ALA A 78 -14.48 -3.20 12.00
N ILE A 79 -13.72 -2.13 12.25
CA ILE A 79 -12.70 -1.58 11.35
C ILE A 79 -11.60 -2.62 11.10
N TYR A 80 -11.00 -3.19 12.15
CA TYR A 80 -9.93 -4.17 12.01
C TYR A 80 -10.42 -5.47 11.33
N SER A 81 -11.64 -5.92 11.63
CA SER A 81 -12.21 -7.11 10.98
C SER A 81 -12.41 -6.88 9.49
N GLN A 82 -12.98 -5.73 9.10
CA GLN A 82 -13.19 -5.39 7.69
C GLN A 82 -11.88 -5.25 6.94
N PHE A 83 -10.89 -4.57 7.52
CA PHE A 83 -9.55 -4.46 6.95
C PHE A 83 -8.90 -5.84 6.78
N TYR A 84 -8.96 -6.69 7.81
CA TYR A 84 -8.43 -8.06 7.75
C TYR A 84 -9.06 -8.86 6.61
N LEU A 85 -10.39 -8.83 6.45
CA LEU A 85 -11.08 -9.52 5.37
C LEU A 85 -10.65 -9.05 3.98
N LEU A 86 -10.21 -7.81 3.87
CA LEU A 86 -9.77 -7.21 2.61
C LEU A 86 -8.33 -7.58 2.22
N VAL A 87 -7.44 -7.75 3.21
CA VAL A 87 -5.99 -7.88 2.98
C VAL A 87 -5.41 -9.25 3.34
N ASN A 88 -6.21 -10.16 3.92
CA ASN A 88 -5.73 -11.46 4.31
C ASN A 88 -5.38 -12.36 3.11
N HIS A 89 -4.88 -13.56 3.39
CA HIS A 89 -4.47 -14.52 2.37
C HIS A 89 -5.60 -14.82 1.36
N ASN A 90 -5.32 -14.64 0.06
CA ASN A 90 -6.25 -14.75 -1.07
C ASN A 90 -7.43 -13.77 -1.06
N ALA A 91 -7.42 -12.76 -0.20
CA ALA A 91 -8.40 -11.67 -0.27
C ALA A 91 -8.10 -10.73 -1.44
N ASP A 92 -9.00 -9.78 -1.73
CA ASP A 92 -8.92 -8.92 -2.91
C ASP A 92 -7.61 -8.13 -2.97
N TRP A 93 -7.06 -7.70 -1.84
CA TRP A 93 -5.82 -6.93 -1.79
C TRP A 93 -4.57 -7.74 -1.43
N ASP A 94 -4.64 -9.08 -1.45
CA ASP A 94 -3.45 -9.93 -1.48
C ASP A 94 -2.84 -10.00 -2.90
N ILE A 95 -2.66 -8.85 -3.53
CA ILE A 95 -2.25 -8.67 -4.94
C ILE A 95 -0.84 -9.18 -5.27
N LYS A 96 -0.12 -9.68 -4.32
CA LYS A 96 1.12 -10.47 -4.53
C LYS A 96 0.86 -11.86 -5.12
N ARG A 97 -0.41 -12.24 -5.32
CA ARG A 97 -0.87 -13.51 -5.88
C ARG A 97 -1.64 -13.30 -7.16
N GLU A 98 -1.63 -14.32 -8.02
CA GLU A 98 -2.23 -14.27 -9.35
C GLU A 98 -3.71 -13.94 -9.31
N GLU A 99 -4.51 -14.75 -8.60
CA GLU A 99 -5.96 -14.58 -8.58
C GLU A 99 -6.43 -13.23 -7.99
N PRO A 100 -5.96 -12.79 -6.81
CA PRO A 100 -6.27 -11.45 -6.30
C PRO A 100 -5.79 -10.32 -7.21
N TRP A 101 -4.61 -10.45 -7.81
CA TRP A 101 -4.10 -9.47 -8.77
C TRP A 101 -5.06 -9.30 -9.96
N GLU A 102 -5.41 -10.40 -10.63
CA GLU A 102 -6.28 -10.35 -11.80
C GLU A 102 -7.67 -9.84 -11.46
N ARG A 103 -8.21 -10.23 -10.31
CA ARG A 103 -9.52 -9.78 -9.84
C ARG A 103 -9.53 -8.29 -9.47
N THR A 104 -8.48 -7.79 -8.83
CA THR A 104 -8.44 -6.43 -8.26
C THR A 104 -7.84 -5.42 -9.23
N ILE A 105 -6.72 -5.76 -9.86
CA ILE A 105 -6.03 -4.86 -10.80
C ILE A 105 -6.62 -4.99 -12.22
N GLY A 106 -7.26 -6.14 -12.53
CA GLY A 106 -7.90 -6.37 -13.82
C GLY A 106 -6.94 -6.65 -14.97
N THR A 107 -5.71 -7.08 -14.67
CA THR A 107 -4.68 -7.38 -15.67
C THR A 107 -4.02 -8.70 -15.37
N ALA A 108 -3.43 -9.35 -16.40
CA ALA A 108 -2.70 -10.59 -16.19
C ALA A 108 -1.57 -10.39 -15.14
N PHE A 109 -1.43 -11.37 -14.26
CA PHE A 109 -0.40 -11.36 -13.22
C PHE A 109 0.99 -11.41 -13.85
N PRO A 110 1.91 -10.52 -13.49
CA PRO A 110 3.23 -10.47 -14.10
C PRO A 110 4.15 -11.62 -13.69
N GLY A 111 3.86 -12.30 -12.58
CA GLY A 111 4.73 -13.20 -11.87
C GLY A 111 5.32 -12.57 -10.61
N LYS A 112 5.49 -13.35 -9.56
CA LYS A 112 5.86 -12.86 -8.22
C LYS A 112 7.18 -12.06 -8.18
N ASP A 113 8.15 -12.44 -9.01
CA ASP A 113 9.50 -11.86 -9.06
C ASP A 113 9.68 -10.88 -10.23
N VAL A 114 8.60 -10.60 -10.99
CA VAL A 114 8.63 -9.72 -12.14
C VAL A 114 8.29 -8.31 -11.73
N GLY A 115 9.18 -7.36 -12.01
CA GLY A 115 8.92 -5.95 -11.74
C GLY A 115 7.81 -5.40 -12.62
N VAL A 116 6.98 -4.53 -12.07
CA VAL A 116 6.01 -3.68 -12.76
C VAL A 116 6.33 -2.23 -12.46
N ILE A 117 5.97 -1.32 -13.37
CA ILE A 117 6.07 0.12 -13.12
C ILE A 117 4.81 0.56 -12.41
N PHE A 118 4.98 1.24 -11.28
CA PHE A 118 3.94 1.95 -10.55
C PHE A 118 4.43 3.35 -10.20
N GLY A 119 3.85 4.37 -10.86
CA GLY A 119 4.39 5.72 -10.85
C GLY A 119 5.77 5.76 -11.51
N GLU A 120 6.76 6.24 -10.80
CA GLU A 120 8.14 6.31 -11.29
C GLU A 120 9.01 5.15 -10.78
N ARG A 121 8.40 4.12 -10.19
CA ARG A 121 9.11 3.02 -9.53
C ARG A 121 8.87 1.69 -10.22
N THR A 122 9.88 0.86 -10.19
CA THR A 122 9.72 -0.57 -10.47
C THR A 122 9.53 -1.30 -9.14
N MET A 123 8.43 -2.03 -9.01
CA MET A 123 8.09 -2.81 -7.83
C MET A 123 7.75 -4.24 -8.24
N THR A 124 8.07 -5.21 -7.40
CA THR A 124 7.48 -6.55 -7.52
C THR A 124 6.02 -6.53 -7.05
N PRO A 125 5.17 -7.49 -7.42
CA PRO A 125 3.82 -7.60 -6.86
C PRO A 125 3.79 -7.68 -5.33
N GLU A 126 4.82 -8.27 -4.71
CA GLU A 126 4.97 -8.31 -3.25
C GLU A 126 5.17 -6.90 -2.66
N ASN A 127 6.12 -6.15 -3.22
CA ASN A 127 6.39 -4.78 -2.78
C ASN A 127 5.18 -3.87 -2.98
N LEU A 128 4.49 -4.01 -4.12
CA LEU A 128 3.26 -3.28 -4.41
C LEU A 128 2.12 -3.68 -3.46
N GLY A 129 2.01 -4.97 -3.12
CA GLY A 129 1.06 -5.47 -2.12
C GLY A 129 1.31 -4.85 -0.75
N ASN A 130 2.56 -4.80 -0.30
CA ASN A 130 2.93 -4.18 0.97
C ASN A 130 2.67 -2.65 0.95
N PHE A 131 2.96 -1.99 -0.16
CA PHE A 131 2.63 -0.58 -0.35
C PHE A 131 1.12 -0.33 -0.24
N THR A 132 0.30 -1.08 -0.97
CA THR A 132 -1.17 -0.92 -0.94
C THR A 132 -1.76 -1.29 0.42
N TYR A 133 -1.19 -2.26 1.14
CA TYR A 133 -1.54 -2.56 2.52
C TYR A 133 -1.38 -1.34 3.44
N GLY A 134 -0.27 -0.60 3.32
CA GLY A 134 -0.05 0.65 4.05
C GLY A 134 -1.08 1.73 3.71
N VAL A 135 -1.37 1.93 2.41
CA VAL A 135 -2.37 2.90 1.95
C VAL A 135 -3.76 2.59 2.52
N LEU A 136 -4.17 1.33 2.43
CA LEU A 136 -5.48 0.90 2.91
C LEU A 136 -5.57 0.96 4.43
N GLY A 137 -4.50 0.61 5.14
CA GLY A 137 -4.43 0.76 6.59
C GLY A 137 -4.71 2.18 7.03
N TYR A 138 -4.08 3.18 6.39
CA TYR A 138 -4.38 4.58 6.62
C TYR A 138 -5.84 4.93 6.31
N ALA A 139 -6.37 4.47 5.18
CA ALA A 139 -7.75 4.76 4.78
C ALA A 139 -8.78 4.20 5.78
N TYR A 140 -8.50 3.05 6.38
CA TYR A 140 -9.27 2.46 7.48
C TYR A 140 -9.03 3.15 8.84
N GLY A 141 -8.07 4.10 8.94
CA GLY A 141 -7.71 4.77 10.19
C GLY A 141 -6.96 3.87 11.16
N ILE A 142 -6.30 2.83 10.66
CA ILE A 142 -5.47 1.95 11.48
C ILE A 142 -4.11 2.62 11.68
N PRO A 143 -3.66 2.85 12.92
CA PRO A 143 -2.34 3.41 13.19
C PRO A 143 -1.22 2.56 12.61
N LEU A 144 -0.15 3.22 12.13
CA LEU A 144 1.00 2.52 11.52
C LEU A 144 1.65 1.51 12.48
N GLU A 145 1.69 1.82 13.76
CA GLU A 145 2.21 0.95 14.82
C GLU A 145 1.41 -0.36 15.00
N HIS A 146 0.19 -0.42 14.46
CA HIS A 146 -0.61 -1.66 14.45
C HIS A 146 -0.47 -2.43 13.13
N LEU A 147 -0.20 -1.72 12.02
CA LEU A 147 -0.05 -2.35 10.71
C LEU A 147 1.21 -3.23 10.63
N ILE A 148 2.33 -2.77 11.20
CA ILE A 148 3.59 -3.51 11.16
C ILE A 148 3.51 -4.83 11.94
N PRO A 149 3.06 -4.87 13.21
CA PRO A 149 2.81 -6.13 13.89
C PRO A 149 1.77 -7.02 13.20
N GLY A 150 0.74 -6.41 12.59
CA GLY A 150 -0.28 -7.12 11.82
C GLY A 150 0.29 -7.87 10.62
N SER A 151 1.23 -7.27 9.89
CA SER A 151 1.94 -7.92 8.79
C SER A 151 2.79 -9.10 9.27
N TRP A 152 3.45 -8.97 10.41
CA TRP A 152 4.21 -10.04 11.04
C TRP A 152 3.34 -11.24 11.45
N TYR A 153 2.20 -10.94 12.05
CA TYR A 153 1.25 -11.99 12.41
C TYR A 153 0.76 -12.75 11.18
N ALA A 154 0.47 -12.04 10.08
CA ALA A 154 0.08 -12.64 8.81
C ALA A 154 1.19 -13.48 8.17
N ALA A 155 2.46 -13.12 8.36
CA ALA A 155 3.63 -13.88 7.92
C ALA A 155 3.96 -15.10 8.79
N GLY A 156 3.25 -15.33 9.90
CA GLY A 156 3.41 -16.48 10.80
C GLY A 156 4.57 -16.35 11.78
N PHE A 157 4.91 -15.15 12.23
CA PHE A 157 6.02 -14.89 13.17
C PHE A 157 7.32 -15.60 12.76
N PRO A 158 8.09 -15.10 11.81
CA PRO A 158 9.32 -15.74 11.36
C PRO A 158 10.36 -15.78 12.49
N LEU A 159 10.66 -16.98 12.98
CA LEU A 159 11.63 -17.22 14.07
C LEU A 159 13.06 -17.51 13.55
N GLY A 160 13.47 -16.96 12.40
CA GLY A 160 14.79 -17.24 11.82
C GLY A 160 15.48 -16.04 11.18
N GLY A 161 16.80 -15.93 11.36
CA GLY A 161 17.61 -14.75 11.03
C GLY A 161 17.60 -14.31 9.56
N ASP A 162 17.46 -15.24 8.60
CA ASP A 162 17.46 -14.91 7.17
C ASP A 162 16.13 -14.27 6.70
N ARG A 163 15.08 -14.40 7.48
CA ARG A 163 13.77 -13.79 7.21
C ARG A 163 13.70 -12.34 7.65
N LEU A 164 14.51 -11.94 8.63
CA LEU A 164 14.47 -10.59 9.16
C LEU A 164 14.83 -9.53 8.12
N SER A 165 15.72 -9.84 7.16
CA SER A 165 16.09 -8.93 6.08
C SER A 165 14.94 -8.68 5.11
N ASN A 166 14.16 -9.70 4.78
CA ASN A 166 12.99 -9.57 3.90
C ASN A 166 11.88 -8.77 4.60
N GLU A 167 11.63 -9.03 5.88
CA GLU A 167 10.63 -8.32 6.67
C GLU A 167 10.92 -6.81 6.77
N VAL A 168 12.20 -6.40 6.85
CA VAL A 168 12.56 -4.98 6.85
C VAL A 168 12.19 -4.29 5.53
N PHE A 169 12.34 -4.99 4.39
CA PHE A 169 11.89 -4.48 3.09
C PHE A 169 10.37 -4.39 3.01
N ASP A 170 9.65 -5.37 3.54
CA ASP A 170 8.19 -5.37 3.59
C ASP A 170 7.68 -4.16 4.40
N TRP A 171 8.26 -3.89 5.55
CA TRP A 171 7.91 -2.72 6.36
C TRP A 171 8.21 -1.40 5.66
N PHE A 172 9.33 -1.34 4.92
CA PHE A 172 9.63 -0.15 4.14
C PHE A 172 8.49 0.22 3.19
N TYR A 173 7.94 -0.75 2.46
CA TYR A 173 6.83 -0.48 1.54
C TYR A 173 5.52 -0.21 2.26
N ILE A 174 5.25 -0.83 3.42
CA ILE A 174 4.08 -0.53 4.25
C ILE A 174 4.15 0.93 4.74
N VAL A 175 5.26 1.33 5.33
CA VAL A 175 5.47 2.72 5.79
C VAL A 175 5.34 3.70 4.63
N LEU A 176 5.97 3.40 3.50
CA LEU A 176 5.91 4.23 2.31
C LEU A 176 4.47 4.43 1.81
N GLY A 177 3.69 3.36 1.71
CA GLY A 177 2.29 3.44 1.31
C GLY A 177 1.46 4.25 2.28
N TYR A 178 1.66 4.05 3.58
CA TYR A 178 0.99 4.81 4.62
C TYR A 178 1.28 6.32 4.53
N GLU A 179 2.55 6.70 4.44
CA GLU A 179 2.97 8.09 4.33
C GLU A 179 2.48 8.76 3.04
N CYS A 180 2.51 8.04 1.92
CA CYS A 180 1.90 8.52 0.67
C CYS A 180 0.40 8.77 0.84
N ALA A 181 -0.31 7.92 1.58
CA ALA A 181 -1.74 8.10 1.84
C ALA A 181 -2.02 9.29 2.76
N VAL A 182 -1.21 9.51 3.80
CA VAL A 182 -1.28 10.69 4.68
C VAL A 182 -1.21 11.97 3.86
N GLN A 183 -0.32 12.02 2.87
CA GLN A 183 -0.13 13.20 2.04
C GLN A 183 -1.23 13.37 0.98
N ALA A 184 -1.64 12.27 0.34
CA ALA A 184 -2.67 12.28 -0.71
C ALA A 184 -4.09 12.50 -0.15
N TYR A 185 -4.33 12.08 1.09
CA TYR A 185 -5.63 12.14 1.74
C TYR A 185 -5.51 12.69 3.16
N PRO A 186 -5.04 13.94 3.34
CA PRO A 186 -4.96 14.53 4.67
C PRO A 186 -6.34 14.45 5.33
N GLU A 187 -6.37 13.91 6.56
CA GLU A 187 -7.59 13.93 7.35
C GLU A 187 -7.96 15.39 7.57
N ARG A 188 -9.21 15.72 7.31
CA ARG A 188 -9.73 17.02 7.72
C ARG A 188 -9.83 16.96 9.25
N GLY A 189 -8.90 17.66 9.92
CA GLY A 189 -8.93 17.86 11.36
C GLY A 189 -10.24 18.49 11.84
#